data_0983b437453e32f632f1f1ba9d4fa420
#
_entry.id   0983b437453e32f632f1f1ba9d4fa420
#
_cell.length_a   1.000
_cell.length_b   1.000
_cell.length_c   1.000
_cell.angle_alpha   90.00
_cell.angle_beta   90.00
_cell.angle_gamma   90.00
#
_symmetry.space_group_name_H-M   'P 1'
#
loop_
_entity.id
_entity.type
_entity.pdbx_description
1 polymer ?
#
loop_
_entity_poly.entity_id
_entity_poly.type
_entity_poly.pdbx_seq_one_letter_code
_entity_poly.pdbx_strand_id
1 'polypeptide(L)'
;ILAYKDEDGNPLVDKILDTAGQKGTGKWTVLASLDYGAPLTLIGEAVYGRTLSSQKDERVEASKILSGPKPKFNGDKKQFIDDLMKALYASKLVSYAQGYVLMKYAAQELGWKLNNGGIALMWRGGCIIRSVFLGKIKEAFDKNPDLTNLLLDPFFKEKIESSQAA
;
A
#
# COMPACT_ATOMS: atom_id res chain seq x y z
N ILE A 1 -15.36 -9.19 4.54
CA ILE A 1 -15.95 -8.87 3.22
C ILE A 1 -16.03 -10.14 2.38
N LEU A 2 -14.92 -10.89 2.17
CA LEU A 2 -14.90 -12.08 1.29
C LEU A 2 -15.86 -13.20 1.71
N ALA A 3 -16.15 -13.33 2.99
CA ALA A 3 -17.10 -14.32 3.50
C ALA A 3 -18.57 -13.84 3.51
N TYR A 4 -18.81 -12.57 3.20
CA TYR A 4 -20.16 -12.01 3.18
C TYR A 4 -20.92 -12.53 1.96
N LYS A 5 -22.12 -13.06 2.21
CA LYS A 5 -23.02 -13.56 1.18
C LYS A 5 -24.12 -12.55 0.92
N ASP A 6 -24.54 -12.46 -0.33
CA ASP A 6 -25.69 -11.67 -0.72
C ASP A 6 -27.04 -12.43 -0.50
N GLU A 7 -28.12 -11.84 -0.96
CA GLU A 7 -29.47 -12.40 -0.83
C GLU A 7 -29.63 -13.75 -1.55
N ASP A 8 -28.85 -14.02 -2.60
CA ASP A 8 -28.84 -15.29 -3.35
C ASP A 8 -27.96 -16.35 -2.68
N GLY A 9 -27.30 -16.05 -1.56
CA GLY A 9 -26.39 -16.93 -0.86
C GLY A 9 -24.99 -17.06 -1.47
N ASN A 10 -24.68 -16.31 -2.52
CA ASN A 10 -23.39 -16.27 -3.19
C ASN A 10 -22.45 -15.23 -2.54
N PRO A 11 -21.11 -15.39 -2.66
CA PRO A 11 -20.19 -14.38 -2.16
C PRO A 11 -20.44 -13.01 -2.81
N LEU A 12 -20.67 -11.97 -2.01
CA LEU A 12 -20.92 -10.63 -2.53
C LEU A 12 -19.75 -10.11 -3.37
N VAL A 13 -18.53 -10.52 -3.05
CA VAL A 13 -17.31 -10.11 -3.80
C VAL A 13 -17.38 -10.47 -5.28
N ASP A 14 -18.04 -11.58 -5.64
CA ASP A 14 -18.19 -12.03 -7.02
C ASP A 14 -19.14 -11.16 -7.85
N LYS A 15 -19.96 -10.34 -7.18
CA LYS A 15 -20.89 -9.40 -7.82
C LYS A 15 -20.36 -7.96 -7.90
N ILE A 16 -19.23 -7.68 -7.28
CA ILE A 16 -18.59 -6.36 -7.36
C ILE A 16 -17.93 -6.22 -8.72
N LEU A 17 -18.23 -5.10 -9.40
CA LEU A 17 -17.65 -4.83 -10.72
C LEU A 17 -16.11 -4.80 -10.61
N ASP A 18 -15.46 -5.65 -11.39
CA ASP A 18 -14.02 -5.78 -11.49
C ASP A 18 -13.43 -4.61 -12.31
N THR A 19 -13.45 -3.42 -11.73
CA THR A 19 -12.81 -2.23 -12.27
C THR A 19 -12.51 -1.24 -11.14
N ALA A 20 -11.39 -0.56 -11.22
CA ALA A 20 -11.02 0.49 -10.29
C ALA A 20 -10.45 1.69 -11.06
N GLY A 21 -10.79 2.88 -10.62
CA GLY A 21 -10.25 4.14 -11.14
C GLY A 21 -9.47 4.89 -10.09
N GLN A 22 -8.99 6.07 -10.42
CA GLN A 22 -8.31 6.97 -9.50
C GLN A 22 -8.93 8.37 -9.55
N LYS A 23 -8.81 9.11 -8.42
CA LYS A 23 -9.32 10.49 -8.31
C LYS A 23 -8.23 11.55 -8.45
N GLY A 24 -6.98 11.14 -8.76
CA GLY A 24 -5.86 12.04 -9.04
C GLY A 24 -4.78 12.10 -7.96
N THR A 25 -5.07 11.85 -6.67
CA THR A 25 -4.05 11.95 -5.61
C THR A 25 -2.91 10.95 -5.77
N GLY A 26 -3.19 9.71 -6.19
CA GLY A 26 -2.17 8.72 -6.54
C GLY A 26 -1.29 9.18 -7.70
N LYS A 27 -1.89 9.70 -8.77
CA LYS A 27 -1.18 10.30 -9.90
C LYS A 27 -0.25 11.43 -9.42
N TRP A 28 -0.74 12.35 -8.61
CA TRP A 28 0.08 13.45 -8.09
C TRP A 28 1.24 12.95 -7.23
N THR A 29 1.01 11.91 -6.44
CA THR A 29 2.07 11.30 -5.63
C THR A 29 3.18 10.72 -6.51
N VAL A 30 2.82 10.03 -7.60
CA VAL A 30 3.80 9.49 -8.56
C VAL A 30 4.53 10.61 -9.29
N LEU A 31 3.85 11.65 -9.76
CA LEU A 31 4.48 12.79 -10.39
C LEU A 31 5.48 13.46 -9.45
N ALA A 32 5.07 13.77 -8.22
CA ALA A 32 5.96 14.34 -7.21
C ALA A 32 7.16 13.43 -6.92
N SER A 33 6.98 12.11 -6.94
CA SER A 33 8.10 11.18 -6.73
C SER A 33 9.17 11.28 -7.83
N LEU A 34 8.74 11.50 -9.06
CA LEU A 34 9.66 11.73 -10.19
C LEU A 34 10.32 13.11 -10.12
N ASP A 35 9.54 14.15 -9.79
CA ASP A 35 10.03 15.52 -9.66
C ASP A 35 11.13 15.63 -8.58
N TYR A 36 10.93 14.98 -7.44
CA TYR A 36 11.88 15.01 -6.32
C TYR A 36 12.87 13.83 -6.29
N GLY A 37 12.83 12.92 -7.26
CA GLY A 37 13.71 11.75 -7.29
C GLY A 37 13.48 10.74 -6.14
N ALA A 38 12.28 10.70 -5.56
CA ALA A 38 11.95 9.80 -4.46
C ALA A 38 11.46 8.43 -4.97
N PRO A 39 12.06 7.28 -4.57
CA PRO A 39 11.69 5.97 -5.09
C PRO A 39 10.42 5.43 -4.43
N LEU A 40 9.26 5.65 -5.05
CA LEU A 40 7.95 5.21 -4.58
C LEU A 40 7.44 3.98 -5.38
N THR A 41 8.21 2.93 -5.42
CA THR A 41 7.95 1.75 -6.25
C THR A 41 6.61 1.08 -5.94
N LEU A 42 6.28 0.84 -4.68
CA LEU A 42 5.03 0.19 -4.28
C LEU A 42 3.80 1.09 -4.54
N ILE A 43 3.90 2.39 -4.20
CA ILE A 43 2.81 3.34 -4.46
C ILE A 43 2.61 3.52 -5.96
N GLY A 44 3.70 3.61 -6.73
CA GLY A 44 3.66 3.69 -8.19
C GLY A 44 2.97 2.49 -8.81
N GLU A 45 3.36 1.28 -8.42
CA GLU A 45 2.73 0.04 -8.89
C GLU A 45 1.23 0.01 -8.56
N ALA A 46 0.83 0.44 -7.36
CA ALA A 46 -0.58 0.52 -7.00
C ALA A 46 -1.37 1.49 -7.90
N VAL A 47 -0.77 2.60 -8.32
CA VAL A 47 -1.38 3.56 -9.27
C VAL A 47 -1.53 2.94 -10.65
N TYR A 48 -0.50 2.28 -11.16
CA TYR A 48 -0.54 1.61 -12.46
C TYR A 48 -1.49 0.42 -12.46
N GLY A 49 -1.52 -0.38 -11.40
CA GLY A 49 -2.47 -1.47 -11.22
C GLY A 49 -3.92 -0.99 -11.28
N ARG A 50 -4.23 0.17 -10.66
CA ARG A 50 -5.56 0.79 -10.76
C ARG A 50 -5.87 1.29 -12.17
N THR A 51 -4.89 1.84 -12.88
CA THR A 51 -5.04 2.28 -14.27
C THR A 51 -5.32 1.08 -15.18
N LEU A 52 -4.58 -0.01 -15.04
CA LEU A 52 -4.84 -1.26 -15.76
C LEU A 52 -6.22 -1.82 -15.43
N SER A 53 -6.62 -1.81 -14.15
CA SER A 53 -7.93 -2.27 -13.72
C SER A 53 -9.08 -1.49 -14.36
N SER A 54 -8.90 -0.20 -14.66
CA SER A 54 -9.92 0.64 -15.32
C SER A 54 -10.18 0.27 -16.78
N GLN A 55 -9.27 -0.44 -17.42
CA GLN A 55 -9.37 -0.89 -18.81
C GLN A 55 -10.17 -2.20 -18.94
N LYS A 56 -11.39 -2.23 -18.36
CA LYS A 56 -12.19 -3.46 -18.23
C LYS A 56 -12.48 -4.11 -19.58
N ASP A 57 -12.90 -3.34 -20.57
CA ASP A 57 -13.30 -3.88 -21.87
C ASP A 57 -12.11 -4.52 -22.61
N GLU A 58 -10.96 -3.85 -22.59
CA GLU A 58 -9.72 -4.38 -23.17
C GLU A 58 -9.27 -5.66 -22.47
N ARG A 59 -9.33 -5.70 -21.12
CA ARG A 59 -9.01 -6.91 -20.35
C ARG A 59 -9.95 -8.07 -20.68
N VAL A 60 -11.25 -7.79 -20.89
CA VAL A 60 -12.23 -8.80 -21.29
C VAL A 60 -11.94 -9.33 -22.69
N GLU A 61 -11.64 -8.46 -23.65
CA GLU A 61 -11.26 -8.89 -25.01
C GLU A 61 -9.96 -9.72 -24.98
N ALA A 62 -8.93 -9.23 -24.28
CA ALA A 62 -7.67 -9.97 -24.14
C ALA A 62 -7.88 -11.37 -23.52
N SER A 63 -8.77 -11.52 -22.55
CA SER A 63 -9.04 -12.79 -21.90
C SER A 63 -9.66 -13.86 -22.81
N LYS A 64 -10.26 -13.45 -23.94
CA LYS A 64 -10.82 -14.36 -24.95
C LYS A 64 -9.75 -14.89 -25.91
N ILE A 65 -8.64 -14.17 -26.06
CA ILE A 65 -7.59 -14.43 -27.04
C ILE A 65 -6.36 -15.04 -26.37
N LEU A 66 -5.96 -14.50 -25.21
CA LEU A 66 -4.76 -14.91 -24.49
C LEU A 66 -5.09 -16.01 -23.47
N SER A 67 -4.40 -17.13 -23.59
CA SER A 67 -4.49 -18.21 -22.58
C SER A 67 -3.50 -17.94 -21.47
N GLY A 68 -4.00 -17.83 -20.24
CA GLY A 68 -3.16 -17.72 -19.04
C GLY A 68 -2.85 -19.07 -18.40
N PRO A 69 -1.91 -19.12 -17.45
CA PRO A 69 -1.64 -20.32 -16.66
C PRO A 69 -2.87 -20.69 -15.82
N LYS A 70 -3.09 -21.99 -15.60
CA LYS A 70 -4.15 -22.53 -14.74
C LYS A 70 -3.53 -23.21 -13.51
N PRO A 71 -2.90 -22.44 -12.61
CA PRO A 71 -2.25 -23.02 -11.45
C PRO A 71 -3.29 -23.67 -10.52
N LYS A 72 -2.91 -24.80 -9.92
CA LYS A 72 -3.65 -25.39 -8.81
C LYS A 72 -2.87 -25.16 -7.53
N PHE A 73 -3.56 -24.68 -6.51
CA PHE A 73 -2.95 -24.54 -5.20
C PHE A 73 -2.85 -25.92 -4.52
N ASN A 74 -1.62 -26.37 -4.23
CA ASN A 74 -1.33 -27.66 -3.60
C ASN A 74 -0.63 -27.51 -2.23
N GLY A 75 -0.54 -26.27 -1.69
CA GLY A 75 0.14 -25.98 -0.43
C GLY A 75 -0.77 -26.09 0.80
N ASP A 76 -0.20 -25.83 1.97
CA ASP A 76 -0.97 -25.69 3.21
C ASP A 76 -1.77 -24.37 3.17
N LYS A 77 -3.09 -24.49 3.23
CA LYS A 77 -4.01 -23.33 3.12
C LYS A 77 -3.84 -22.37 4.31
N LYS A 78 -3.59 -22.89 5.53
CA LYS A 78 -3.44 -22.05 6.71
C LYS A 78 -2.15 -21.24 6.62
N GLN A 79 -1.05 -21.91 6.27
CA GLN A 79 0.23 -21.24 6.06
C GLN A 79 0.14 -20.16 5.00
N PHE A 80 -0.51 -20.45 3.86
CA PHE A 80 -0.69 -19.47 2.79
C PHE A 80 -1.48 -18.23 3.26
N ILE A 81 -2.53 -18.42 4.07
CA ILE A 81 -3.31 -17.30 4.62
C ILE A 81 -2.47 -16.48 5.60
N ASP A 82 -1.66 -17.15 6.45
CA ASP A 82 -0.76 -16.48 7.39
C ASP A 82 0.32 -15.68 6.64
N ASP A 83 0.89 -16.23 5.58
CA ASP A 83 1.88 -15.54 4.74
C ASP A 83 1.25 -14.35 3.99
N LEU A 84 0.04 -14.50 3.45
CA LEU A 84 -0.69 -13.42 2.81
C LEU A 84 -0.96 -12.26 3.79
N MET A 85 -1.31 -12.58 5.03
CA MET A 85 -1.51 -11.57 6.09
C MET A 85 -0.21 -10.80 6.38
N LYS A 86 0.92 -11.52 6.51
CA LYS A 86 2.24 -10.91 6.73
C LYS A 86 2.69 -10.06 5.55
N ALA A 87 2.54 -10.57 4.33
CA ALA A 87 2.89 -9.85 3.10
C ALA A 87 2.08 -8.55 2.97
N LEU A 88 0.77 -8.60 3.23
CA LEU A 88 -0.10 -7.43 3.21
C LEU A 88 0.29 -6.41 4.30
N TYR A 89 0.61 -6.89 5.50
CA TYR A 89 1.04 -6.02 6.59
C TYR A 89 2.37 -5.32 6.26
N ALA A 90 3.38 -6.07 5.79
CA ALA A 90 4.65 -5.51 5.36
C ALA A 90 4.50 -4.49 4.23
N SER A 91 3.71 -4.82 3.20
CA SER A 91 3.41 -3.90 2.09
C SER A 91 2.79 -2.59 2.58
N LYS A 92 1.90 -2.68 3.57
CA LYS A 92 1.30 -1.49 4.18
C LYS A 92 2.31 -0.62 4.92
N LEU A 93 3.25 -1.22 5.67
CA LEU A 93 4.35 -0.49 6.32
C LEU A 93 5.25 0.19 5.29
N VAL A 94 5.61 -0.52 4.22
CA VAL A 94 6.42 0.02 3.12
C VAL A 94 5.73 1.21 2.45
N SER A 95 4.40 1.14 2.24
CA SER A 95 3.63 2.25 1.66
C SER A 95 3.76 3.53 2.49
N TYR A 96 3.63 3.43 3.82
CA TYR A 96 3.83 4.59 4.70
C TYR A 96 5.27 5.08 4.67
N ALA A 97 6.25 4.17 4.73
CA ALA A 97 7.66 4.53 4.65
C ALA A 97 7.97 5.30 3.36
N GLN A 98 7.45 4.86 2.21
CA GLN A 98 7.60 5.56 0.93
C GLN A 98 6.97 6.96 0.98
N GLY A 99 5.80 7.13 1.59
CA GLY A 99 5.19 8.44 1.77
C GLY A 99 6.07 9.41 2.58
N TYR A 100 6.69 8.94 3.67
CA TYR A 100 7.65 9.73 4.45
C TYR A 100 8.94 10.02 3.68
N VAL A 101 9.42 9.08 2.85
CA VAL A 101 10.55 9.33 1.97
C VAL A 101 10.25 10.47 0.99
N LEU A 102 9.07 10.46 0.35
CA LEU A 102 8.67 11.55 -0.55
C LEU A 102 8.64 12.90 0.17
N MET A 103 7.99 12.95 1.34
CA MET A 103 7.93 14.19 2.13
C MET A 103 9.32 14.69 2.52
N LYS A 104 10.25 13.79 2.86
CA LYS A 104 11.64 14.13 3.17
C LYS A 104 12.34 14.77 1.98
N TYR A 105 12.23 14.18 0.77
CA TYR A 105 12.87 14.71 -0.43
C TYR A 105 12.29 16.08 -0.82
N ALA A 106 10.97 16.20 -0.79
CA ALA A 106 10.31 17.49 -1.03
C ALA A 106 10.73 18.55 0.01
N ALA A 107 10.81 18.17 1.29
CA ALA A 107 11.21 19.08 2.36
C ALA A 107 12.67 19.56 2.20
N GLN A 108 13.56 18.71 1.73
CA GLN A 108 14.94 19.07 1.42
C GLN A 108 15.02 20.09 0.28
N GLU A 109 14.29 19.85 -0.80
CA GLU A 109 14.28 20.73 -1.97
C GLU A 109 13.61 22.08 -1.66
N LEU A 110 12.52 22.09 -0.90
CA LEU A 110 11.71 23.26 -0.63
C LEU A 110 12.07 23.98 0.70
N GLY A 111 13.04 23.49 1.43
CA GLY A 111 13.49 24.07 2.70
C GLY A 111 12.46 23.95 3.84
N TRP A 112 11.57 22.93 3.79
CA TRP A 112 10.53 22.74 4.81
C TRP A 112 11.07 22.03 6.06
N LYS A 113 10.53 22.42 7.21
CA LYS A 113 10.73 21.71 8.47
C LYS A 113 9.46 20.96 8.83
N LEU A 114 9.45 19.66 8.61
CA LEU A 114 8.28 18.82 8.84
C LEU A 114 8.26 18.24 10.25
N ASN A 115 7.10 18.31 10.91
CA ASN A 115 6.82 17.55 12.11
C ASN A 115 6.22 16.18 11.72
N ASN A 116 7.08 15.21 11.40
CA ASN A 116 6.66 13.89 10.91
C ASN A 116 5.76 13.14 11.90
N GLY A 117 6.03 13.24 13.21
CA GLY A 117 5.18 12.66 14.24
C GLY A 117 3.80 13.31 14.30
N GLY A 118 3.74 14.64 14.16
CA GLY A 118 2.49 15.40 14.07
C GLY A 118 1.67 15.03 12.82
N ILE A 119 2.33 14.85 11.68
CA ILE A 119 1.70 14.39 10.43
C ILE A 119 1.07 13.01 10.61
N ALA A 120 1.77 12.07 11.27
CA ALA A 120 1.20 10.75 11.57
C ALA A 120 -0.08 10.87 12.41
N LEU A 121 -0.13 11.74 13.40
CA LEU A 121 -1.33 11.95 14.21
C LEU A 121 -2.47 12.57 13.41
N MET A 122 -2.18 13.51 12.52
CA MET A 122 -3.17 14.13 11.66
C MET A 122 -3.89 13.08 10.79
N TRP A 123 -3.19 12.05 10.33
CA TRP A 123 -3.76 10.98 9.51
C TRP A 123 -4.62 9.97 10.29
N ARG A 124 -4.71 10.07 11.62
CA ARG A 124 -5.54 9.17 12.45
C ARG A 124 -7.04 9.46 12.36
N GLY A 125 -7.43 10.66 11.97
CA GLY A 125 -8.82 11.09 11.89
C GLY A 125 -9.14 11.73 10.53
N GLY A 126 -10.33 11.49 10.00
CA GLY A 126 -10.81 12.08 8.76
C GLY A 126 -10.01 11.71 7.50
N CYS A 127 -9.18 10.69 7.56
CA CYS A 127 -8.29 10.30 6.47
C CYS A 127 -8.47 8.82 6.12
N ILE A 128 -8.51 8.51 4.83
CA ILE A 128 -8.67 7.13 4.34
C ILE A 128 -7.49 6.22 4.72
N ILE A 129 -6.30 6.80 4.90
CA ILE A 129 -5.09 6.07 5.29
C ILE A 129 -4.95 5.89 6.81
N ARG A 130 -5.98 6.20 7.59
CA ARG A 130 -5.95 5.98 9.04
C ARG A 130 -5.60 4.53 9.39
N SER A 131 -4.75 4.35 10.42
CA SER A 131 -4.32 3.04 10.87
C SER A 131 -3.93 3.08 12.35
N VAL A 132 -4.05 1.94 13.04
CA VAL A 132 -3.63 1.80 14.45
C VAL A 132 -2.12 2.05 14.62
N PHE A 133 -1.29 1.71 13.66
CA PHE A 133 0.16 1.90 13.78
C PHE A 133 0.65 3.33 13.48
N LEU A 134 -0.22 4.28 13.13
CA LEU A 134 0.18 5.70 13.05
C LEU A 134 0.73 6.24 14.37
N GLY A 135 0.26 5.70 15.52
CA GLY A 135 0.87 5.98 16.82
C GLY A 135 2.33 5.51 16.90
N LYS A 136 2.65 4.34 16.31
CA LYS A 136 4.02 3.83 16.26
C LYS A 136 4.93 4.65 15.34
N ILE A 137 4.39 5.18 14.25
CA ILE A 137 5.11 6.15 13.40
C ILE A 137 5.44 7.41 14.18
N LYS A 138 4.47 7.96 14.93
CA LYS A 138 4.72 9.09 15.80
C LYS A 138 5.84 8.80 16.81
N GLU A 139 5.73 7.68 17.55
CA GLU A 139 6.74 7.27 18.53
C GLU A 139 8.15 7.17 17.91
N ALA A 140 8.27 6.63 16.70
CA ALA A 140 9.54 6.52 15.99
C ALA A 140 10.17 7.89 15.71
N PHE A 141 9.39 8.84 15.17
CA PHE A 141 9.89 10.20 14.89
C PHE A 141 10.05 11.07 16.13
N ASP A 142 9.30 10.84 17.21
CA ASP A 142 9.54 11.52 18.48
C ASP A 142 10.86 11.07 19.14
N LYS A 143 11.19 9.78 19.01
CA LYS A 143 12.47 9.23 19.51
C LYS A 143 13.67 9.63 18.65
N ASN A 144 13.48 9.70 17.36
CA ASN A 144 14.51 10.08 16.40
C ASN A 144 13.93 11.00 15.31
N PRO A 145 13.91 12.32 15.53
CA PRO A 145 13.43 13.29 14.54
C PRO A 145 14.18 13.24 13.20
N ASP A 146 15.45 12.80 13.22
CA ASP A 146 16.32 12.69 12.06
C ASP A 146 16.29 11.29 11.42
N LEU A 147 15.29 10.47 11.76
CA LEU A 147 15.13 9.13 11.20
C LEU A 147 15.06 9.19 9.66
N THR A 148 16.06 8.62 9.00
CA THR A 148 16.24 8.73 7.55
C THR A 148 15.21 7.92 6.76
N ASN A 149 14.74 6.81 7.32
CA ASN A 149 13.69 5.96 6.76
C ASN A 149 12.94 5.28 7.89
N LEU A 150 11.62 5.28 7.84
CA LEU A 150 10.76 4.69 8.86
C LEU A 150 11.08 3.21 9.13
N LEU A 151 11.48 2.45 8.10
CA LEU A 151 11.82 1.04 8.22
C LEU A 151 13.09 0.76 9.04
N LEU A 152 13.88 1.79 9.34
CA LEU A 152 15.09 1.68 10.19
C LEU A 152 14.78 1.83 11.68
N ASP A 153 13.58 2.27 12.06
CA ASP A 153 13.14 2.23 13.44
C ASP A 153 13.03 0.78 13.93
N PRO A 154 13.45 0.45 15.17
CA PRO A 154 13.48 -0.93 15.66
C PRO A 154 12.15 -1.67 15.56
N PHE A 155 11.01 -1.00 15.81
CA PHE A 155 9.70 -1.61 15.70
C PHE A 155 9.39 -2.00 14.25
N PHE A 156 9.59 -1.07 13.31
CA PHE A 156 9.28 -1.32 11.89
C PHE A 156 10.25 -2.32 11.27
N LYS A 157 11.53 -2.24 11.63
CA LYS A 157 12.55 -3.21 11.23
C LYS A 157 12.14 -4.64 11.61
N GLU A 158 11.80 -4.87 12.89
CA GLU A 158 11.36 -6.19 13.37
C GLU A 158 10.17 -6.73 12.56
N LYS A 159 9.16 -5.86 12.31
CA LYS A 159 7.95 -6.27 11.56
C LYS A 159 8.25 -6.63 10.12
N ILE A 160 9.14 -5.91 9.47
CA ILE A 160 9.58 -6.23 8.10
C ILE A 160 10.38 -7.52 8.08
N GLU A 161 11.39 -7.67 8.95
CA GLU A 161 12.21 -8.87 9.02
C GLU A 161 11.40 -10.14 9.29
N SER A 162 10.41 -10.08 10.19
CA SER A 162 9.51 -11.20 10.48
C SER A 162 8.52 -11.54 9.36
N SER A 163 8.42 -10.72 8.34
CA SER A 163 7.49 -10.87 7.22
C SER A 163 8.19 -11.15 5.88
N GLN A 164 9.52 -11.16 5.83
CA GLN A 164 10.29 -11.29 4.57
C GLN A 164 10.16 -12.65 3.90
N ALA A 165 9.89 -13.70 4.66
CA ALA A 165 9.74 -15.05 4.11
C ALA A 165 8.32 -15.30 3.53
N ALA A 166 7.39 -14.43 3.78
CA ALA A 166 6.01 -14.49 3.29
C ALA A 166 5.87 -13.78 1.94
#